data_d6a2d60b00320cf1569e5649973f644e
#
_entry.id   d6a2d60b00320cf1569e5649973f644e
#
_cell.length_a   1.000
_cell.length_b   1.000
_cell.length_c   1.000
_cell.angle_alpha   90.00
_cell.angle_beta   90.00
_cell.angle_gamma   90.00
#
_symmetry.space_group_name_H-M   'P 1'
#
loop_
_entity.id
_entity.type
_entity.pdbx_description
1 polymer ?
#
loop_
_entity_poly.entity_id
_entity_poly.type
_entity_poly.pdbx_seq_one_letter_code
_entity_poly.pdbx_strand_id
1 'polypeptide(L)'
;MKKKNAFGTILIAAGLIILAGAVSMKLWAAYKQKAMLDAFQTTIQTTETSVTDAGSSDQNTLGVLEIPKIDLTVAIGKDVTKETLKYSVGHFEGTALPGEKGNCSIAGHRSYTYSQFFNRLDEVSIGDIIKIKTSKGTFSYVVYDKFIVEPSHVEVLNPSADATLTLVTCTPIRVATHRLIVKARLQ
;
A
#
# COMPACT_ATOMS: atom_id res chain seq x y z
N MET A 1 27.57 51.84 -6.66
CA MET A 1 26.71 51.00 -5.80
C MET A 1 26.01 49.95 -6.68
N LYS A 2 26.37 48.66 -6.58
CA LYS A 2 25.72 47.60 -7.35
C LYS A 2 24.29 47.42 -6.83
N LYS A 3 23.28 47.70 -7.65
CA LYS A 3 21.89 47.29 -7.37
C LYS A 3 21.88 45.76 -7.18
N LYS A 4 21.71 45.28 -5.96
CA LYS A 4 21.48 43.84 -5.70
C LYS A 4 20.22 43.48 -6.45
N ASN A 5 20.29 42.43 -7.27
CA ASN A 5 19.15 41.89 -8.01
C ASN A 5 18.15 41.24 -7.02
N ALA A 6 17.35 42.09 -6.35
CA ALA A 6 16.34 41.66 -5.38
C ALA A 6 15.39 40.61 -5.97
N PHE A 7 15.07 40.73 -7.26
CA PHE A 7 14.23 39.74 -7.96
C PHE A 7 14.83 38.34 -8.00
N GLY A 8 16.15 38.21 -8.28
CA GLY A 8 16.82 36.91 -8.25
C GLY A 8 16.85 36.27 -6.87
N THR A 9 17.04 37.10 -5.82
CA THR A 9 17.04 36.61 -4.43
C THR A 9 15.64 36.12 -4.00
N ILE A 10 14.57 36.79 -4.43
CA ILE A 10 13.19 36.38 -4.16
C ILE A 10 12.85 35.06 -4.85
N LEU A 11 13.28 34.87 -6.11
CA LEU A 11 13.07 33.62 -6.83
C LEU A 11 13.80 32.43 -6.17
N ILE A 12 15.03 32.65 -5.71
CA ILE A 12 15.79 31.62 -4.99
C ILE A 12 15.09 31.28 -3.67
N ALA A 13 14.67 32.27 -2.90
CA ALA A 13 13.95 32.06 -1.64
C ALA A 13 12.63 31.29 -1.87
N ALA A 14 11.85 31.66 -2.88
CA ALA A 14 10.62 30.95 -3.25
C ALA A 14 10.90 29.48 -3.65
N GLY A 15 11.95 29.24 -4.45
CA GLY A 15 12.35 27.88 -4.84
C GLY A 15 12.78 27.03 -3.63
N LEU A 16 13.50 27.59 -2.67
CA LEU A 16 13.90 26.91 -1.44
C LEU A 16 12.69 26.58 -0.55
N ILE A 17 11.71 27.46 -0.45
CA ILE A 17 10.47 27.23 0.32
C ILE A 17 9.67 26.07 -0.31
N ILE A 18 9.53 26.04 -1.64
CA ILE A 18 8.84 24.95 -2.35
C ILE A 18 9.57 23.62 -2.13
N LEU A 19 10.91 23.63 -2.23
CA LEU A 19 11.72 22.43 -2.02
C LEU A 19 11.59 21.92 -0.58
N ALA A 20 11.68 22.81 0.42
CA ALA A 20 11.50 22.46 1.82
C ALA A 20 10.09 21.89 2.09
N GLY A 21 9.05 22.47 1.49
CA GLY A 21 7.69 21.97 1.56
C GLY A 21 7.53 20.54 0.97
N ALA A 22 8.15 20.29 -0.19
CA ALA A 22 8.11 18.98 -0.82
C ALA A 22 8.85 17.91 0.00
N VAL A 23 10.00 18.25 0.58
CA VAL A 23 10.76 17.36 1.47
C VAL A 23 9.98 17.08 2.76
N SER A 24 9.41 18.09 3.39
CA SER A 24 8.64 17.92 4.64
C SER A 24 7.42 17.02 4.44
N MET A 25 6.71 17.13 3.30
CA MET A 25 5.59 16.25 2.98
C MET A 25 6.02 14.78 2.80
N LYS A 26 7.17 14.54 2.15
CA LYS A 26 7.72 13.16 2.01
C LYS A 26 8.11 12.57 3.36
N LEU A 27 8.79 13.35 4.19
CA LEU A 27 9.19 12.90 5.54
C LEU A 27 7.97 12.60 6.42
N TRP A 28 6.94 13.44 6.33
CA TRP A 28 5.70 13.22 7.10
C TRP A 28 4.93 11.98 6.65
N ALA A 29 4.86 11.72 5.33
CA ALA A 29 4.25 10.50 4.79
C ALA A 29 5.02 9.25 5.24
N ALA A 30 6.36 9.27 5.19
CA ALA A 30 7.20 8.18 5.68
C ALA A 30 7.04 7.95 7.19
N TYR A 31 6.95 9.03 7.98
CA TYR A 31 6.69 8.94 9.42
C TYR A 31 5.33 8.30 9.71
N LYS A 32 4.26 8.72 9.03
CA LYS A 32 2.93 8.13 9.18
C LYS A 32 2.90 6.65 8.82
N GLN A 33 3.55 6.26 7.70
CA GLN A 33 3.68 4.87 7.30
C GLN A 33 4.42 4.04 8.36
N LYS A 34 5.55 4.55 8.84
CA LYS A 34 6.31 3.89 9.90
C LYS A 34 5.48 3.73 11.18
N ALA A 35 4.78 4.77 11.60
CA ALA A 35 3.92 4.72 12.79
C ALA A 35 2.81 3.66 12.66
N MET A 36 2.21 3.49 11.46
CA MET A 36 1.22 2.42 11.22
C MET A 36 1.85 1.03 11.31
N LEU A 37 3.06 0.83 10.76
CA LEU A 37 3.79 -0.44 10.86
C LEU A 37 4.18 -0.75 12.31
N ASP A 38 4.71 0.23 13.03
CA ASP A 38 5.15 0.08 14.44
C ASP A 38 3.96 -0.22 15.36
N ALA A 39 2.83 0.47 15.16
CA ALA A 39 1.59 0.21 15.91
C ALA A 39 1.08 -1.22 15.69
N PHE A 40 1.11 -1.71 14.45
CA PHE A 40 0.73 -3.07 14.13
C PHE A 40 1.68 -4.11 14.75
N GLN A 41 2.99 -3.89 14.69
CA GLN A 41 3.99 -4.79 15.32
C GLN A 41 3.82 -4.86 16.84
N THR A 42 3.56 -3.73 17.48
CA THR A 42 3.30 -3.69 18.93
C THR A 42 2.05 -4.50 19.29
N THR A 43 0.99 -4.42 18.48
CA THR A 43 -0.26 -5.18 18.70
C THR A 43 -0.01 -6.69 18.63
N ILE A 44 0.79 -7.19 17.67
CA ILE A 44 1.12 -8.62 17.56
C ILE A 44 1.91 -9.10 18.76
N GLN A 45 2.93 -8.36 19.20
CA GLN A 45 3.78 -8.73 20.35
C GLN A 45 2.99 -8.76 21.66
N THR A 46 2.01 -7.86 21.83
CA THR A 46 1.17 -7.83 23.03
C THR A 46 0.17 -8.99 23.06
N THR A 47 -0.28 -9.47 21.91
CA THR A 47 -1.21 -10.61 21.80
C THR A 47 -0.55 -11.95 22.18
N GLU A 48 0.77 -12.09 22.03
CA GLU A 48 1.50 -13.29 22.48
C GLU A 48 1.73 -13.32 24.01
N THR A 49 1.58 -12.22 24.71
CA THR A 49 2.00 -12.14 26.13
C THR A 49 0.84 -11.89 27.13
N SER A 50 -0.35 -11.48 26.70
CA SER A 50 -1.48 -11.29 27.65
C SER A 50 -2.85 -11.26 26.97
N VAL A 51 -3.68 -12.17 27.40
CA VAL A 51 -5.15 -12.10 27.25
C VAL A 51 -5.66 -11.12 28.33
N THR A 52 -5.61 -9.82 28.06
CA THR A 52 -6.50 -8.81 28.70
C THR A 52 -6.10 -7.41 28.22
N ASP A 53 -7.12 -6.69 27.82
CA ASP A 53 -7.20 -5.25 27.61
C ASP A 53 -6.86 -4.71 26.21
N ALA A 54 -7.94 -4.39 25.50
CA ALA A 54 -7.96 -3.71 24.22
C ALA A 54 -7.58 -2.22 24.40
N GLY A 55 -6.27 -1.94 24.40
CA GLY A 55 -5.73 -0.59 24.36
C GLY A 55 -5.32 -0.21 22.94
N SER A 56 -6.14 0.61 22.27
CA SER A 56 -5.89 1.41 21.05
C SER A 56 -4.83 0.90 20.04
N SER A 57 -5.06 -0.28 19.47
CA SER A 57 -4.59 -0.57 18.13
C SER A 57 -5.28 0.42 17.19
N ASP A 58 -4.54 1.06 16.28
CA ASP A 58 -5.13 1.86 15.22
C ASP A 58 -6.16 0.95 14.51
N GLN A 59 -7.45 1.14 14.84
CA GLN A 59 -8.56 0.25 14.42
C GLN A 59 -8.71 0.20 12.89
N ASN A 60 -7.84 0.90 12.16
CA ASN A 60 -7.91 1.08 10.72
C ASN A 60 -6.90 0.22 9.93
N THR A 61 -6.08 -0.60 10.60
CA THR A 61 -5.08 -1.46 9.94
C THR A 61 -5.48 -2.92 10.04
N LEU A 62 -5.57 -3.64 8.90
CA LEU A 62 -5.85 -5.08 8.82
C LEU A 62 -4.60 -5.94 8.98
N GLY A 63 -3.44 -5.41 8.58
CA GLY A 63 -2.22 -6.19 8.57
C GLY A 63 -1.08 -5.50 7.82
N VAL A 64 -0.04 -6.27 7.50
CA VAL A 64 1.13 -5.84 6.73
C VAL A 64 1.30 -6.73 5.51
N LEU A 65 1.43 -6.12 4.35
CA LEU A 65 1.75 -6.76 3.07
C LEU A 65 3.25 -6.70 2.84
N GLU A 66 3.85 -7.84 2.52
CA GLU A 66 5.25 -7.98 2.14
C GLU A 66 5.37 -8.61 0.76
N ILE A 67 6.12 -7.99 -0.14
CA ILE A 67 6.48 -8.52 -1.47
C ILE A 67 8.00 -8.46 -1.60
N PRO A 68 8.73 -9.52 -1.21
CA PRO A 68 10.20 -9.50 -1.18
C PRO A 68 10.83 -9.18 -2.54
N LYS A 69 10.21 -9.63 -3.64
CA LYS A 69 10.68 -9.38 -5.01
C LYS A 69 10.92 -7.92 -5.34
N ILE A 70 10.16 -7.02 -4.72
CA ILE A 70 10.22 -5.58 -4.97
C ILE A 70 10.56 -4.77 -3.71
N ASP A 71 11.08 -5.45 -2.67
CA ASP A 71 11.45 -4.85 -1.37
C ASP A 71 10.30 -4.03 -0.74
N LEU A 72 9.05 -4.50 -0.90
CA LEU A 72 7.88 -3.81 -0.37
C LEU A 72 7.48 -4.39 0.97
N THR A 73 7.34 -3.50 1.96
CA THR A 73 6.65 -3.76 3.24
C THR A 73 5.74 -2.57 3.51
N VAL A 74 4.43 -2.81 3.61
CA VAL A 74 3.44 -1.73 3.74
C VAL A 74 2.23 -2.20 4.56
N ALA A 75 1.65 -1.27 5.34
CA ALA A 75 0.40 -1.52 6.08
C ALA A 75 -0.79 -1.67 5.12
N ILE A 76 -1.77 -2.50 5.51
CA ILE A 76 -3.03 -2.70 4.80
C ILE A 76 -4.13 -2.00 5.60
N GLY A 77 -4.70 -0.92 5.05
CA GLY A 77 -5.89 -0.27 5.60
C GLY A 77 -7.17 -1.06 5.32
N LYS A 78 -8.22 -0.80 6.10
CA LYS A 78 -9.51 -1.52 6.01
C LYS A 78 -10.35 -1.16 4.78
N ASP A 79 -10.05 -0.03 4.13
CA ASP A 79 -10.81 0.50 3.00
C ASP A 79 -9.87 1.00 1.89
N VAL A 80 -10.44 1.42 0.77
CA VAL A 80 -9.73 1.99 -0.38
C VAL A 80 -10.00 3.49 -0.57
N THR A 81 -10.29 4.21 0.52
CA THR A 81 -10.48 5.65 0.47
C THR A 81 -9.19 6.39 0.09
N LYS A 82 -9.34 7.61 -0.41
CA LYS A 82 -8.16 8.45 -0.75
C LYS A 82 -7.26 8.69 0.46
N GLU A 83 -7.84 8.80 1.64
CA GLU A 83 -7.08 9.02 2.87
C GLU A 83 -6.26 7.78 3.25
N THR A 84 -6.86 6.60 3.21
CA THR A 84 -6.17 5.32 3.44
C THR A 84 -5.05 5.09 2.43
N LEU A 85 -5.37 5.21 1.13
CA LEU A 85 -4.41 4.97 0.05
C LEU A 85 -3.25 5.98 -0.01
N LYS A 86 -3.36 7.10 0.70
CA LYS A 86 -2.29 8.07 0.82
C LYS A 86 -1.09 7.55 1.64
N TYR A 87 -1.34 6.68 2.63
CA TYR A 87 -0.32 6.23 3.57
C TYR A 87 -0.13 4.71 3.61
N SER A 88 -1.04 3.94 3.01
CA SER A 88 -1.04 2.47 3.00
C SER A 88 -1.59 1.93 1.68
N VAL A 89 -1.57 0.60 1.52
CA VAL A 89 -2.46 -0.07 0.58
C VAL A 89 -3.80 -0.31 1.28
N GLY A 90 -4.87 -0.51 0.53
CA GLY A 90 -6.21 -0.60 1.08
C GLY A 90 -6.92 -1.89 0.66
N HIS A 91 -7.67 -2.49 1.58
CA HIS A 91 -8.51 -3.65 1.32
C HIS A 91 -9.85 -3.20 0.73
N PHE A 92 -10.32 -3.85 -0.32
CA PHE A 92 -11.66 -3.63 -0.86
C PHE A 92 -12.71 -4.22 0.10
N GLU A 93 -13.53 -3.37 0.67
CA GLU A 93 -14.65 -3.79 1.51
C GLU A 93 -15.57 -4.77 0.78
N GLY A 94 -16.07 -5.77 1.49
CA GLY A 94 -16.91 -6.83 0.92
C GLY A 94 -16.16 -7.94 0.21
N THR A 95 -14.82 -7.87 0.06
CA THR A 95 -13.98 -8.99 -0.37
C THR A 95 -13.49 -9.80 0.84
N ALA A 96 -12.99 -11.03 0.61
CA ALA A 96 -12.51 -11.88 1.69
C ALA A 96 -11.35 -11.24 2.46
N LEU A 97 -11.21 -11.55 3.74
CA LEU A 97 -10.05 -11.16 4.53
C LEU A 97 -8.83 -12.05 4.21
N PRO A 98 -7.60 -11.58 4.49
CA PRO A 98 -6.40 -12.39 4.30
C PRO A 98 -6.50 -13.76 5.00
N GLY A 99 -6.20 -14.83 4.27
CA GLY A 99 -6.25 -16.21 4.75
C GLY A 99 -7.64 -16.86 4.69
N GLU A 100 -8.70 -16.12 4.44
CA GLU A 100 -10.04 -16.65 4.34
C GLU A 100 -10.36 -17.17 2.92
N LYS A 101 -11.29 -18.11 2.83
CA LYS A 101 -11.83 -18.60 1.56
C LYS A 101 -12.52 -17.47 0.82
N GLY A 102 -12.21 -17.31 -0.46
CA GLY A 102 -12.67 -16.21 -1.28
C GLY A 102 -11.49 -15.39 -1.83
N ASN A 103 -11.79 -14.26 -2.45
CA ASN A 103 -10.81 -13.38 -3.07
C ASN A 103 -10.53 -12.16 -2.16
N CYS A 104 -9.39 -12.13 -1.50
CA CYS A 104 -8.91 -10.96 -0.79
C CYS A 104 -8.37 -9.95 -1.80
N SER A 105 -8.98 -8.78 -1.90
CA SER A 105 -8.57 -7.78 -2.89
C SER A 105 -7.98 -6.54 -2.23
N ILE A 106 -6.79 -6.12 -2.71
CA ILE A 106 -6.02 -5.01 -2.15
C ILE A 106 -5.62 -4.04 -3.25
N ALA A 107 -5.92 -2.75 -3.06
CA ALA A 107 -5.50 -1.67 -3.95
C ALA A 107 -4.29 -0.93 -3.41
N GLY A 108 -3.44 -0.47 -4.30
CA GLY A 108 -2.35 0.44 -3.99
C GLY A 108 -2.09 1.42 -5.12
N HIS A 109 -1.67 2.63 -4.78
CA HIS A 109 -1.30 3.63 -5.77
C HIS A 109 -0.04 3.24 -6.53
N ARG A 110 -0.02 3.62 -7.82
CA ARG A 110 1.15 3.59 -8.70
C ARG A 110 1.45 5.02 -9.13
N SER A 111 2.27 5.72 -8.34
CA SER A 111 2.51 7.15 -8.46
C SER A 111 3.97 7.48 -8.19
N TYR A 112 4.48 8.58 -8.78
CA TYR A 112 5.83 9.07 -8.50
C TYR A 112 5.90 10.07 -7.34
N THR A 113 4.77 10.55 -6.86
CA THR A 113 4.74 11.67 -5.91
C THR A 113 4.55 11.22 -4.48
N TYR A 114 3.52 10.41 -4.22
CA TYR A 114 3.15 9.92 -2.89
C TYR A 114 2.69 8.47 -3.04
N SER A 115 2.78 7.68 -1.96
CA SER A 115 2.18 6.35 -1.93
C SER A 115 2.65 5.45 -3.10
N GLN A 116 3.96 5.32 -3.25
CA GLN A 116 4.59 4.57 -4.35
C GLN A 116 4.54 3.05 -4.14
N PHE A 117 3.57 2.58 -3.36
CA PHE A 117 3.57 1.21 -2.85
C PHE A 117 3.56 0.17 -3.97
N PHE A 118 2.74 0.36 -5.01
CA PHE A 118 2.67 -0.58 -6.12
C PHE A 118 3.39 -0.10 -7.40
N ASN A 119 4.35 0.82 -7.27
CA ASN A 119 5.11 1.32 -8.42
C ASN A 119 5.84 0.23 -9.18
N ARG A 120 6.38 -0.74 -8.44
CA ARG A 120 7.17 -1.85 -8.97
C ARG A 120 6.37 -3.16 -9.05
N LEU A 121 5.02 -3.11 -8.93
CA LEU A 121 4.18 -4.31 -8.98
C LEU A 121 4.28 -5.05 -10.33
N ASP A 122 4.64 -4.37 -11.40
CA ASP A 122 4.89 -4.98 -12.70
C ASP A 122 6.15 -5.87 -12.77
N GLU A 123 7.08 -5.71 -11.82
CA GLU A 123 8.27 -6.57 -11.69
C GLU A 123 7.94 -7.93 -11.03
N VAL A 124 6.78 -8.04 -10.38
CA VAL A 124 6.31 -9.31 -9.79
C VAL A 124 5.94 -10.28 -10.91
N SER A 125 6.33 -11.54 -10.77
CA SER A 125 6.17 -12.59 -11.76
C SER A 125 5.44 -13.80 -11.19
N ILE A 126 4.90 -14.65 -12.06
CA ILE A 126 4.32 -15.94 -11.66
C ILE A 126 5.37 -16.75 -10.89
N GLY A 127 4.98 -17.31 -9.75
CA GLY A 127 5.84 -18.05 -8.83
C GLY A 127 6.41 -17.19 -7.68
N ASP A 128 6.35 -15.86 -7.76
CA ASP A 128 6.80 -14.99 -6.66
C ASP A 128 5.88 -15.11 -5.44
N ILE A 129 6.45 -14.90 -4.25
CA ILE A 129 5.75 -14.99 -2.98
C ILE A 129 5.30 -13.61 -2.50
N ILE A 130 4.05 -13.54 -2.07
CA ILE A 130 3.45 -12.40 -1.38
C ILE A 130 3.05 -12.88 0.01
N LYS A 131 3.44 -12.14 1.06
CA LYS A 131 3.07 -12.47 2.44
C LYS A 131 2.15 -11.39 3.01
N ILE A 132 1.16 -11.82 3.78
CA ILE A 132 0.30 -10.93 4.57
C ILE A 132 0.35 -11.37 6.02
N LYS A 133 0.81 -10.48 6.90
CA LYS A 133 0.82 -10.66 8.34
C LYS A 133 -0.39 -9.96 8.94
N THR A 134 -1.19 -10.68 9.71
CA THR A 134 -2.37 -10.17 10.43
C THR A 134 -2.29 -10.59 11.89
N SER A 135 -3.24 -10.14 12.72
CA SER A 135 -3.40 -10.64 14.09
C SER A 135 -3.75 -12.13 14.16
N LYS A 136 -4.26 -12.72 13.06
CA LYS A 136 -4.60 -14.15 12.96
C LYS A 136 -3.42 -15.03 12.53
N GLY A 137 -2.30 -14.43 12.09
CA GLY A 137 -1.11 -15.14 11.61
C GLY A 137 -0.55 -14.59 10.31
N THR A 138 0.41 -15.32 9.75
CA THR A 138 1.06 -15.00 8.47
C THR A 138 0.55 -15.92 7.38
N PHE A 139 0.08 -15.31 6.30
CA PHE A 139 -0.44 -16.00 5.11
C PHE A 139 0.50 -15.78 3.94
N SER A 140 0.94 -16.89 3.32
CA SER A 140 1.81 -16.87 2.13
C SER A 140 1.02 -17.20 0.88
N TYR A 141 1.11 -16.34 -0.13
CA TYR A 141 0.46 -16.51 -1.42
C TYR A 141 1.48 -16.63 -2.53
N VAL A 142 1.25 -17.53 -3.49
CA VAL A 142 2.06 -17.65 -4.71
C VAL A 142 1.34 -17.02 -5.88
N VAL A 143 2.02 -16.15 -6.59
CA VAL A 143 1.48 -15.51 -7.80
C VAL A 143 1.26 -16.58 -8.87
N TYR A 144 0.06 -16.63 -9.44
CA TYR A 144 -0.29 -17.58 -10.51
C TYR A 144 -0.72 -16.88 -11.81
N ASP A 145 -1.07 -15.57 -11.75
CA ASP A 145 -1.50 -14.82 -12.92
C ASP A 145 -1.18 -13.33 -12.79
N LYS A 146 -0.91 -12.66 -13.92
CA LYS A 146 -0.69 -11.24 -14.03
C LYS A 146 -1.16 -10.72 -15.40
N PHE A 147 -2.07 -9.75 -15.39
CA PHE A 147 -2.66 -9.22 -16.61
C PHE A 147 -3.12 -7.76 -16.43
N ILE A 148 -3.54 -7.15 -17.54
CA ILE A 148 -4.02 -5.75 -17.57
C ILE A 148 -5.48 -5.75 -18.03
N VAL A 149 -6.31 -4.93 -17.36
CA VAL A 149 -7.73 -4.76 -17.69
C VAL A 149 -8.11 -3.28 -17.74
N GLU A 150 -9.27 -2.99 -18.32
CA GLU A 150 -9.88 -1.66 -18.21
C GLU A 150 -10.41 -1.41 -16.79
N PRO A 151 -10.55 -0.14 -16.37
CA PRO A 151 -11.05 0.20 -15.04
C PRO A 151 -12.47 -0.30 -14.74
N SER A 152 -13.26 -0.56 -15.79
CA SER A 152 -14.62 -1.08 -15.71
C SER A 152 -14.72 -2.57 -15.39
N HIS A 153 -13.61 -3.34 -15.52
CA HIS A 153 -13.56 -4.77 -15.25
C HIS A 153 -13.51 -5.05 -13.74
N VAL A 154 -14.61 -4.77 -13.04
CA VAL A 154 -14.73 -4.96 -11.59
C VAL A 154 -14.87 -6.44 -11.18
N GLU A 155 -15.14 -7.33 -12.11
CA GLU A 155 -15.23 -8.79 -11.91
C GLU A 155 -13.92 -9.42 -11.42
N VAL A 156 -12.78 -8.72 -11.55
CA VAL A 156 -11.51 -9.16 -10.94
C VAL A 156 -11.58 -9.25 -9.42
N LEU A 157 -12.55 -8.57 -8.80
CA LEU A 157 -12.81 -8.56 -7.36
C LEU A 157 -13.78 -9.65 -6.91
N ASN A 158 -14.46 -10.34 -7.85
CA ASN A 158 -15.46 -11.36 -7.53
C ASN A 158 -14.89 -12.45 -6.61
N PRO A 159 -15.72 -13.03 -5.73
CA PRO A 159 -15.32 -14.12 -4.87
C PRO A 159 -14.77 -15.31 -5.67
N SER A 160 -13.78 -15.99 -5.11
CA SER A 160 -13.22 -17.24 -5.63
C SER A 160 -13.63 -18.43 -4.76
N ALA A 161 -13.57 -19.64 -5.30
CA ALA A 161 -13.81 -20.88 -4.55
C ALA A 161 -12.71 -21.16 -3.52
N ASP A 162 -11.47 -20.79 -3.84
CA ASP A 162 -10.30 -20.97 -3.00
C ASP A 162 -9.88 -19.65 -2.34
N ALA A 163 -8.99 -19.71 -1.34
CA ALA A 163 -8.38 -18.54 -0.75
C ALA A 163 -7.38 -17.93 -1.74
N THR A 164 -7.75 -16.78 -2.31
CA THR A 164 -6.92 -16.06 -3.28
C THR A 164 -6.68 -14.62 -2.86
N LEU A 165 -5.66 -14.01 -3.45
CA LEU A 165 -5.30 -12.61 -3.29
C LEU A 165 -5.28 -11.95 -4.67
N THR A 166 -5.90 -10.79 -4.77
CA THR A 166 -5.85 -9.92 -5.96
C THR A 166 -5.26 -8.57 -5.60
N LEU A 167 -4.10 -8.23 -6.17
CA LEU A 167 -3.52 -6.90 -6.05
C LEU A 167 -3.91 -6.07 -7.27
N VAL A 168 -4.35 -4.83 -7.03
CA VAL A 168 -4.86 -3.92 -8.06
C VAL A 168 -4.09 -2.60 -8.02
N THR A 169 -3.58 -2.16 -9.16
CA THR A 169 -2.97 -0.84 -9.29
C THR A 169 -3.20 -0.22 -10.67
N CYS A 170 -2.97 1.08 -10.79
CA CYS A 170 -3.11 1.80 -12.06
C CYS A 170 -1.95 1.50 -13.01
N THR A 171 -2.22 1.44 -14.31
CA THR A 171 -1.21 1.30 -15.38
C THR A 171 -1.68 1.99 -16.66
N PRO A 172 -0.80 2.52 -17.53
CA PRO A 172 0.60 2.82 -17.26
C PRO A 172 0.79 3.87 -16.15
N ILE A 173 2.01 3.93 -15.58
CA ILE A 173 2.36 4.96 -14.59
C ILE A 173 2.06 6.35 -15.16
N ARG A 174 1.45 7.27 -14.37
CA ARG A 174 1.02 8.64 -14.72
C ARG A 174 -0.20 8.74 -15.64
N VAL A 175 -0.46 7.75 -16.49
CA VAL A 175 -1.59 7.80 -17.44
C VAL A 175 -2.83 7.14 -16.82
N ALA A 176 -2.64 6.00 -16.14
CA ALA A 176 -3.67 5.31 -15.33
C ALA A 176 -4.94 4.91 -16.10
N THR A 177 -4.82 4.66 -17.42
CA THR A 177 -5.96 4.27 -18.27
C THR A 177 -6.46 2.87 -18.00
N HIS A 178 -5.61 1.99 -17.47
CA HIS A 178 -5.89 0.59 -17.19
C HIS A 178 -5.56 0.24 -15.74
N ARG A 179 -5.83 -1.03 -15.38
CA ARG A 179 -5.43 -1.62 -14.10
C ARG A 179 -4.49 -2.79 -14.35
N LEU A 180 -3.37 -2.82 -13.64
CA LEU A 180 -2.52 -4.00 -13.52
C LEU A 180 -3.07 -4.85 -12.38
N ILE A 181 -3.32 -6.11 -12.67
CA ILE A 181 -3.84 -7.12 -11.76
C ILE A 181 -2.75 -8.17 -11.54
N VAL A 182 -2.50 -8.49 -10.28
CA VAL A 182 -1.66 -9.64 -9.87
C VAL A 182 -2.52 -10.56 -9.03
N LYS A 183 -2.68 -11.82 -9.45
CA LYS A 183 -3.43 -12.84 -8.71
C LYS A 183 -2.49 -13.86 -8.09
N ALA A 184 -2.76 -14.17 -6.82
CA ALA A 184 -1.99 -15.16 -6.07
C ALA A 184 -2.93 -16.10 -5.32
N ARG A 185 -2.46 -17.33 -5.02
CA ARG A 185 -3.21 -18.37 -4.28
C ARG A 185 -2.49 -18.66 -2.98
N LEU A 186 -3.27 -18.84 -1.92
CA LEU A 186 -2.76 -19.27 -0.60
C LEU A 186 -2.05 -20.63 -0.73
N GLN A 187 -0.89 -20.75 -0.08
CA GLN A 187 -0.12 -22.00 0.04
C GLN A 187 -0.63 -22.88 1.18
#